data_7131d09d5fbfad7e732f3c1cbbb2fe3e
#
_entry.id   7131d09d5fbfad7e732f3c1cbbb2fe3e
#
_cell.length_a   1.000
_cell.length_b   1.000
_cell.length_c   1.000
_cell.angle_alpha   90.00
_cell.angle_beta   90.00
_cell.angle_gamma   90.00
#
_symmetry.space_group_name_H-M   'P 1'
#
loop_
_entity.id
_entity.type
_entity.pdbx_description
1 polymer ?
#
loop_
_entity_poly.entity_id
_entity_poly.type
_entity_poly.pdbx_seq_one_letter_code
_entity_poly.pdbx_strand_id
1 'polypeptide(L)'
;MRYKITCLFICLVWISGCSQNETASNQPSVQQKSIVELSKKETIPASFFPDPVKIVSIGDSLTQGVGDSKDNGGYLPYLQNKLEKEPSITSVEMINHGIRGNRTDQLLKRLDKTRIKEDIKQADSIVVTIGGNDIMKVFKQNFSNLELNQFDSAKIGYEKRLRQILDKVRSENDSAQIYLVGVYNPFSKWFGDFYELDMIMNDWNESGKEIIEEYDSAYFIEIADIFENPEEDLLYAEDYFHPNDRGYELIATRIYNDMDITTIGKDTLEASAKGDDDQE
;
A
#
# COMPACT_ATOMS: atom_id res chain seq x y z
N MET A 1 -65.40 -41.82 -35.74
CA MET A 1 -65.52 -43.27 -36.03
C MET A 1 -64.80 -44.03 -34.94
N ARG A 2 -65.64 -44.78 -34.19
CA ARG A 2 -65.35 -46.01 -33.46
C ARG A 2 -64.34 -45.97 -32.30
N TYR A 3 -64.85 -46.13 -31.13
CA TYR A 3 -65.30 -47.16 -30.17
C TYR A 3 -64.21 -47.54 -29.18
N LYS A 4 -64.49 -47.28 -27.89
CA LYS A 4 -64.84 -48.23 -26.81
C LYS A 4 -63.63 -49.18 -26.48
N ILE A 5 -63.29 -49.45 -25.25
CA ILE A 5 -64.07 -50.18 -24.19
C ILE A 5 -63.31 -50.07 -22.86
N THR A 6 -64.04 -49.83 -21.85
CA THR A 6 -64.01 -50.09 -20.42
C THR A 6 -63.34 -51.41 -19.98
N CYS A 7 -62.63 -51.42 -18.91
CA CYS A 7 -62.65 -52.52 -17.96
C CYS A 7 -62.37 -52.04 -16.51
N LEU A 8 -63.38 -52.19 -15.74
CA LEU A 8 -63.52 -52.05 -14.29
C LEU A 8 -63.04 -53.35 -13.65
N PHE A 9 -62.15 -53.29 -12.66
CA PHE A 9 -61.97 -54.41 -11.72
C PHE A 9 -61.94 -53.88 -10.29
N ILE A 10 -63.00 -54.20 -9.60
CA ILE A 10 -63.20 -54.13 -8.18
C ILE A 10 -62.57 -55.38 -7.57
N CYS A 11 -61.78 -55.24 -6.56
CA CYS A 11 -61.53 -56.31 -5.58
C CYS A 11 -61.50 -55.73 -4.16
N LEU A 12 -62.41 -56.28 -3.41
CA LEU A 12 -62.71 -56.08 -2.02
C LEU A 12 -61.61 -56.62 -1.09
N VAL A 13 -61.36 -55.89 -0.05
CA VAL A 13 -61.41 -56.21 1.37
C VAL A 13 -60.65 -57.46 1.89
N TRP A 14 -59.83 -57.23 2.89
CA TRP A 14 -59.96 -57.94 4.19
C TRP A 14 -59.35 -57.11 5.30
N ILE A 15 -60.17 -56.67 6.26
CA ILE A 15 -59.77 -56.10 7.54
C ILE A 15 -59.45 -57.30 8.45
N SER A 16 -58.29 -57.37 9.04
CA SER A 16 -57.99 -58.15 10.17
C SER A 16 -57.34 -57.27 11.24
N GLY A 17 -58.13 -56.95 12.23
CA GLY A 17 -57.65 -56.27 13.43
C GLY A 17 -56.93 -57.33 14.31
N CYS A 18 -55.76 -56.96 14.83
CA CYS A 18 -55.22 -57.50 16.04
C CYS A 18 -54.85 -56.35 16.97
N SER A 19 -55.63 -56.29 18.03
CA SER A 19 -55.31 -55.47 19.22
C SER A 19 -54.17 -56.15 19.95
N GLN A 20 -53.07 -55.39 20.10
CA GLN A 20 -52.12 -55.73 21.18
C GLN A 20 -51.87 -54.47 21.99
N ASN A 21 -52.29 -54.53 23.22
CA ASN A 21 -52.02 -53.60 24.29
C ASN A 21 -50.52 -53.68 24.59
N GLU A 22 -49.75 -52.67 24.26
CA GLU A 22 -48.40 -52.50 24.82
C GLU A 22 -48.37 -51.21 25.65
N THR A 23 -48.02 -51.41 26.87
CA THR A 23 -47.77 -50.42 27.91
C THR A 23 -46.80 -49.36 27.42
N ALA A 24 -47.22 -48.13 27.45
CA ALA A 24 -46.42 -46.94 27.20
C ALA A 24 -45.28 -46.86 28.27
N SER A 25 -44.07 -47.19 27.92
CA SER A 25 -42.89 -46.75 28.66
C SER A 25 -42.54 -45.34 28.16
N ASN A 26 -42.80 -44.35 29.00
CA ASN A 26 -42.32 -42.98 28.84
C ASN A 26 -40.80 -43.00 29.02
N GLN A 27 -40.03 -43.23 27.93
CA GLN A 27 -38.66 -42.76 27.85
C GLN A 27 -38.65 -41.43 27.11
N PRO A 28 -38.03 -40.40 27.67
CA PRO A 28 -37.83 -39.14 26.94
C PRO A 28 -36.91 -39.43 25.75
N SER A 29 -37.42 -39.25 24.53
CA SER A 29 -36.62 -39.25 23.33
C SER A 29 -35.57 -38.11 23.46
N VAL A 30 -34.33 -38.49 23.75
CA VAL A 30 -33.23 -37.60 23.61
C VAL A 30 -33.19 -37.23 22.12
N GLN A 31 -33.67 -36.03 21.79
CA GLN A 31 -33.42 -35.46 20.48
C GLN A 31 -31.91 -35.40 20.33
N GLN A 32 -31.38 -36.27 19.50
CA GLN A 32 -30.01 -36.21 19.05
C GLN A 32 -29.84 -34.85 18.39
N LYS A 33 -29.22 -33.88 19.12
CA LYS A 33 -28.77 -32.63 18.52
C LYS A 33 -27.91 -33.01 17.33
N SER A 34 -28.39 -32.76 16.13
CA SER A 34 -27.56 -32.83 14.94
C SER A 34 -26.37 -31.91 15.17
N ILE A 35 -25.22 -32.49 15.36
CA ILE A 35 -23.95 -31.75 15.34
C ILE A 35 -23.87 -31.21 13.93
N VAL A 36 -24.14 -29.91 13.76
CA VAL A 36 -23.83 -29.23 12.52
C VAL A 36 -22.31 -29.19 12.45
N GLU A 37 -21.76 -30.11 11.67
CA GLU A 37 -20.35 -30.08 11.34
C GLU A 37 -20.12 -28.80 10.55
N LEU A 38 -19.57 -27.78 11.21
CA LEU A 38 -19.17 -26.53 10.56
C LEU A 38 -18.04 -26.89 9.60
N SER A 39 -18.35 -26.97 8.32
CA SER A 39 -17.35 -27.02 7.27
C SER A 39 -16.31 -25.92 7.48
N LYS A 40 -15.04 -26.24 7.19
CA LYS A 40 -13.91 -25.32 7.33
C LYS A 40 -14.30 -23.93 6.81
N LYS A 41 -14.30 -22.95 7.71
CA LYS A 41 -14.72 -21.58 7.41
C LYS A 41 -13.84 -21.05 6.26
N GLU A 42 -14.45 -20.61 5.17
CA GLU A 42 -13.73 -19.86 4.15
C GLU A 42 -13.21 -18.56 4.80
N THR A 43 -12.02 -18.14 4.39
CA THR A 43 -11.48 -16.85 4.84
C THR A 43 -12.44 -15.74 4.48
N ILE A 44 -12.83 -14.95 5.46
CA ILE A 44 -13.70 -13.79 5.23
C ILE A 44 -12.98 -12.84 4.25
N PRO A 45 -13.59 -12.45 3.13
CA PRO A 45 -12.98 -11.50 2.22
C PRO A 45 -12.60 -10.20 2.95
N ALA A 46 -11.47 -9.59 2.61
CA ALA A 46 -11.02 -8.32 3.19
C ALA A 46 -12.09 -7.21 3.08
N SER A 47 -12.86 -7.21 1.98
CA SER A 47 -13.97 -6.28 1.74
C SER A 47 -15.20 -6.48 2.63
N PHE A 48 -15.24 -7.54 3.47
CA PHE A 48 -16.37 -7.80 4.35
C PHE A 48 -16.41 -6.85 5.55
N PHE A 49 -15.24 -6.45 6.05
CA PHE A 49 -15.07 -5.43 7.07
C PHE A 49 -14.06 -4.40 6.51
N PRO A 50 -14.53 -3.42 5.73
CA PRO A 50 -13.64 -2.41 5.20
C PRO A 50 -13.19 -1.46 6.31
N ASP A 51 -11.90 -1.11 6.31
CA ASP A 51 -11.26 -0.29 7.32
C ASP A 51 -10.90 1.11 6.79
N PRO A 52 -10.84 2.15 7.65
CA PRO A 52 -10.19 3.40 7.29
C PRO A 52 -8.69 3.19 7.17
N VAL A 53 -8.05 3.89 6.24
CA VAL A 53 -6.60 3.81 6.00
C VAL A 53 -5.98 5.19 6.16
N LYS A 54 -4.87 5.26 6.91
CA LYS A 54 -4.08 6.47 7.12
C LYS A 54 -2.72 6.34 6.45
N ILE A 55 -2.45 7.23 5.49
CA ILE A 55 -1.18 7.28 4.77
C ILE A 55 -0.44 8.56 5.13
N VAL A 56 0.79 8.40 5.61
CA VAL A 56 1.68 9.52 5.94
C VAL A 56 2.79 9.60 4.90
N SER A 57 2.87 10.73 4.21
CA SER A 57 3.92 10.99 3.24
C SER A 57 4.94 11.97 3.81
N ILE A 58 6.20 11.54 3.88
CA ILE A 58 7.33 12.33 4.36
C ILE A 58 8.34 12.53 3.23
N GLY A 59 8.94 13.70 3.15
CA GLY A 59 9.97 13.85 2.12
C GLY A 59 10.22 15.27 1.66
N ASP A 60 10.46 15.37 0.36
CA ASP A 60 10.93 16.56 -0.32
C ASP A 60 9.84 17.25 -1.17
N SER A 61 10.23 17.80 -2.32
CA SER A 61 9.32 18.51 -3.23
C SER A 61 8.32 17.60 -3.95
N LEU A 62 8.64 16.32 -4.15
CA LEU A 62 7.70 15.37 -4.74
C LEU A 62 6.51 15.13 -3.81
N THR A 63 6.78 14.90 -2.53
CA THR A 63 5.73 14.79 -1.51
C THR A 63 5.02 16.13 -1.29
N GLN A 64 5.72 17.27 -1.32
CA GLN A 64 5.07 18.58 -1.22
C GLN A 64 4.11 18.84 -2.38
N GLY A 65 4.40 18.31 -3.58
CA GLY A 65 3.59 18.51 -4.77
C GLY A 65 4.02 19.72 -5.61
N VAL A 66 5.33 20.02 -5.65
CA VAL A 66 5.83 21.13 -6.48
C VAL A 66 5.62 20.81 -7.96
N GLY A 67 4.95 21.70 -8.69
CA GLY A 67 4.58 21.50 -10.10
C GLY A 67 3.15 21.01 -10.31
N ASP A 68 2.44 20.65 -9.22
CA ASP A 68 1.01 20.37 -9.25
C ASP A 68 0.23 21.68 -9.48
N SER A 69 -0.55 21.73 -10.57
CA SER A 69 -1.29 22.94 -10.97
C SER A 69 -2.37 23.36 -9.96
N LYS A 70 -2.79 22.45 -9.10
CA LYS A 70 -3.83 22.66 -8.08
C LYS A 70 -3.27 22.95 -6.70
N ASP A 71 -1.94 22.83 -6.53
CA ASP A 71 -1.23 23.02 -5.25
C ASP A 71 -1.85 22.19 -4.11
N ASN A 72 -2.24 20.94 -4.42
CA ASN A 72 -2.95 20.06 -3.50
C ASN A 72 -2.17 18.81 -3.07
N GLY A 73 -0.85 18.77 -3.34
CA GLY A 73 0.04 17.75 -2.79
C GLY A 73 0.55 16.71 -3.79
N GLY A 74 0.63 17.06 -5.06
CA GLY A 74 1.27 16.24 -6.09
C GLY A 74 0.59 14.89 -6.30
N TYR A 75 1.27 13.78 -6.01
CA TYR A 75 0.73 12.43 -6.20
C TYR A 75 -0.34 12.04 -5.16
N LEU A 76 -0.41 12.70 -4.00
CA LEU A 76 -1.29 12.30 -2.90
C LEU A 76 -2.78 12.24 -3.29
N PRO A 77 -3.38 13.28 -3.90
CA PRO A 77 -4.81 13.22 -4.25
C PRO A 77 -5.14 12.17 -5.30
N TYR A 78 -4.21 11.88 -6.22
CA TYR A 78 -4.39 10.82 -7.20
C TYR A 78 -4.33 9.44 -6.55
N LEU A 79 -3.40 9.24 -5.61
CA LEU A 79 -3.29 8.01 -4.82
C LEU A 79 -4.53 7.81 -3.95
N GLN A 80 -4.98 8.84 -3.23
CA GLN A 80 -6.20 8.82 -2.43
C GLN A 80 -7.40 8.37 -3.26
N ASN A 81 -7.61 8.98 -4.42
CA ASN A 81 -8.73 8.66 -5.31
C ASN A 81 -8.72 7.22 -5.82
N LYS A 82 -7.54 6.61 -5.96
CA LYS A 82 -7.41 5.19 -6.33
C LYS A 82 -7.75 4.28 -5.15
N LEU A 83 -7.23 4.55 -3.97
CA LEU A 83 -7.47 3.77 -2.76
C LEU A 83 -8.92 3.84 -2.29
N GLU A 84 -9.59 4.98 -2.39
CA GLU A 84 -11.01 5.13 -2.05
C GLU A 84 -11.97 4.32 -2.94
N LYS A 85 -11.46 3.76 -4.05
CA LYS A 85 -12.24 2.85 -4.91
C LYS A 85 -12.12 1.39 -4.50
N GLU A 86 -11.23 1.08 -3.57
CA GLU A 86 -11.02 -0.28 -3.09
C GLU A 86 -12.16 -0.70 -2.16
N PRO A 87 -12.81 -1.85 -2.43
CA PRO A 87 -13.91 -2.33 -1.59
C PRO A 87 -13.53 -2.62 -0.13
N SER A 88 -12.24 -2.82 0.14
CA SER A 88 -11.71 -3.08 1.47
C SER A 88 -11.40 -1.82 2.28
N ILE A 89 -11.58 -0.63 1.70
CA ILE A 89 -11.24 0.66 2.30
C ILE A 89 -12.51 1.51 2.46
N THR A 90 -12.79 1.99 3.67
CA THR A 90 -13.93 2.89 3.94
C THR A 90 -13.62 4.34 3.68
N SER A 91 -12.42 4.77 4.00
CA SER A 91 -11.92 6.14 3.82
C SER A 91 -10.41 6.17 3.85
N VAL A 92 -9.81 7.19 3.24
CA VAL A 92 -8.36 7.39 3.21
C VAL A 92 -8.03 8.76 3.79
N GLU A 93 -7.23 8.78 4.86
CA GLU A 93 -6.62 10.00 5.40
C GLU A 93 -5.21 10.14 4.84
N MET A 94 -4.93 11.24 4.12
CA MET A 94 -3.61 11.53 3.57
C MET A 94 -2.94 12.66 4.36
N ILE A 95 -1.77 12.41 4.94
CA ILE A 95 -0.99 13.42 5.66
C ILE A 95 0.28 13.74 4.90
N ASN A 96 0.48 15.01 4.59
CA ASN A 96 1.60 15.50 3.80
C ASN A 96 2.63 16.22 4.67
N HIS A 97 3.83 15.65 4.77
CA HIS A 97 5.02 16.24 5.38
C HIS A 97 6.15 16.48 4.38
N GLY A 98 5.83 16.76 3.12
CA GLY A 98 6.80 17.17 2.11
C GLY A 98 7.33 18.58 2.34
N ILE A 99 8.62 18.80 2.09
CA ILE A 99 9.22 20.14 2.05
C ILE A 99 10.19 20.25 0.88
N ARG A 100 9.91 21.18 -0.04
CA ARG A 100 10.75 21.45 -1.19
C ARG A 100 12.21 21.61 -0.82
N GLY A 101 13.09 20.96 -1.56
CA GLY A 101 14.54 21.07 -1.41
C GLY A 101 15.12 20.27 -0.24
N ASN A 102 14.29 19.52 0.53
CA ASN A 102 14.82 18.71 1.61
C ASN A 102 15.73 17.62 1.09
N ARG A 103 16.87 17.49 1.76
CA ARG A 103 17.81 16.39 1.65
C ARG A 103 17.63 15.42 2.82
N THR A 104 18.28 14.28 2.74
CA THR A 104 18.27 13.28 3.82
C THR A 104 18.68 13.84 5.18
N ASP A 105 19.67 14.74 5.26
CA ASP A 105 20.10 15.36 6.52
C ASP A 105 19.05 16.27 7.17
N GLN A 106 18.22 16.88 6.33
CA GLN A 106 17.14 17.76 6.78
C GLN A 106 15.89 16.98 7.16
N LEU A 107 15.52 15.97 6.37
CA LEU A 107 14.42 15.07 6.73
C LEU A 107 14.70 14.36 8.04
N LEU A 108 15.90 13.80 8.22
CA LEU A 108 16.32 13.11 9.45
C LEU A 108 16.11 13.96 10.71
N LYS A 109 16.44 15.27 10.65
CA LYS A 109 16.19 16.22 11.74
C LYS A 109 14.71 16.51 11.95
N ARG A 110 13.92 16.54 10.88
CA ARG A 110 12.49 16.82 10.96
C ARG A 110 11.70 15.69 11.60
N LEU A 111 12.14 14.45 11.46
CA LEU A 111 11.52 13.29 12.10
C LEU A 111 11.52 13.37 13.63
N ASP A 112 12.32 14.25 14.26
CA ASP A 112 12.28 14.50 15.70
C ASP A 112 11.11 15.40 16.14
N LYS A 113 10.35 16.00 15.20
CA LYS A 113 9.20 16.83 15.54
C LYS A 113 8.05 15.98 16.04
N THR A 114 7.48 16.33 17.19
CA THR A 114 6.38 15.60 17.85
C THR A 114 5.23 15.27 16.90
N ARG A 115 4.76 16.27 16.13
CA ARG A 115 3.66 16.06 15.18
C ARG A 115 3.98 14.97 14.14
N ILE A 116 5.20 14.97 13.58
CA ILE A 116 5.58 13.98 12.55
C ILE A 116 5.64 12.58 13.18
N LYS A 117 6.17 12.46 14.39
CA LYS A 117 6.21 11.19 15.13
C LYS A 117 4.80 10.67 15.43
N GLU A 118 3.91 11.54 15.89
CA GLU A 118 2.51 11.17 16.16
C GLU A 118 1.79 10.70 14.90
N ASP A 119 2.01 11.38 13.77
CA ASP A 119 1.42 10.99 12.50
C ASP A 119 1.99 9.65 12.01
N ILE A 120 3.31 9.44 12.09
CA ILE A 120 3.97 8.17 11.74
C ILE A 120 3.45 7.02 12.60
N LYS A 121 3.32 7.25 13.91
CA LYS A 121 2.84 6.22 14.86
C LYS A 121 1.45 5.69 14.53
N GLN A 122 0.61 6.50 13.89
CA GLN A 122 -0.77 6.18 13.56
C GLN A 122 -0.96 5.78 12.09
N ALA A 123 0.12 5.71 11.30
CA ALA A 123 0.04 5.42 9.88
C ALA A 123 -0.11 3.91 9.63
N ASP A 124 -0.96 3.54 8.69
CA ASP A 124 -1.01 2.19 8.11
C ASP A 124 0.07 2.03 7.04
N SER A 125 0.38 3.13 6.34
CA SER A 125 1.43 3.15 5.33
C SER A 125 2.18 4.48 5.33
N ILE A 126 3.48 4.42 5.04
CA ILE A 126 4.37 5.58 4.99
C ILE A 126 5.03 5.63 3.63
N VAL A 127 4.84 6.74 2.91
CA VAL A 127 5.51 6.99 1.62
C VAL A 127 6.65 7.97 1.83
N VAL A 128 7.84 7.62 1.35
CA VAL A 128 9.07 8.40 1.53
C VAL A 128 9.61 8.84 0.17
N THR A 129 9.74 10.14 -0.05
CA THR A 129 10.42 10.70 -1.22
C THR A 129 11.65 11.47 -0.78
N ILE A 130 12.84 10.98 -1.06
CA ILE A 130 14.09 11.62 -0.63
C ILE A 130 15.29 11.13 -1.46
N GLY A 131 16.31 11.96 -1.59
CA GLY A 131 17.56 11.62 -2.27
C GLY A 131 17.88 12.51 -3.45
N GLY A 132 16.89 12.89 -4.26
CA GLY A 132 17.10 13.75 -5.42
C GLY A 132 17.82 15.07 -5.09
N ASN A 133 17.52 15.69 -3.95
CA ASN A 133 18.20 16.92 -3.52
C ASN A 133 19.61 16.68 -2.97
N ASP A 134 19.93 15.47 -2.51
CA ASP A 134 21.31 15.09 -2.16
C ASP A 134 22.17 15.02 -3.43
N ILE A 135 21.66 14.41 -4.49
CA ILE A 135 22.30 14.37 -5.83
C ILE A 135 22.44 15.80 -6.37
N MET A 136 21.38 16.58 -6.35
CA MET A 136 21.39 17.99 -6.83
C MET A 136 22.35 18.88 -6.07
N LYS A 137 22.62 18.60 -4.81
CA LYS A 137 23.65 19.31 -4.04
C LYS A 137 25.05 19.06 -4.63
N VAL A 138 25.39 17.81 -4.95
CA VAL A 138 26.69 17.48 -5.59
C VAL A 138 26.80 18.18 -6.92
N PHE A 139 25.77 18.09 -7.76
CA PHE A 139 25.71 18.73 -9.06
C PHE A 139 25.96 20.24 -8.97
N LYS A 140 25.22 20.95 -8.09
CA LYS A 140 25.36 22.41 -7.93
C LYS A 140 26.71 22.84 -7.37
N GLN A 141 27.30 22.06 -6.48
CA GLN A 141 28.59 22.38 -5.86
C GLN A 141 29.79 22.17 -6.80
N ASN A 142 29.64 21.30 -7.78
CA ASN A 142 30.73 20.88 -8.66
C ASN A 142 30.47 21.16 -10.15
N PHE A 143 29.51 22.01 -10.46
CA PHE A 143 29.02 22.23 -11.83
C PHE A 143 30.13 22.54 -12.86
N SER A 144 31.21 23.23 -12.46
CA SER A 144 32.33 23.60 -13.35
C SER A 144 33.37 22.47 -13.53
N ASN A 145 33.34 21.44 -12.69
CA ASN A 145 34.23 20.28 -12.76
C ASN A 145 33.53 19.07 -12.16
N LEU A 146 32.52 18.56 -12.87
CA LEU A 146 31.69 17.45 -12.42
C LEU A 146 32.40 16.11 -12.68
N GLU A 147 32.55 15.29 -11.63
CA GLU A 147 33.19 13.98 -11.69
C GLU A 147 32.32 12.94 -10.98
N LEU A 148 32.25 11.71 -11.50
CA LEU A 148 31.44 10.62 -10.94
C LEU A 148 31.79 10.31 -9.48
N ASN A 149 33.08 10.32 -9.13
CA ASN A 149 33.56 10.02 -7.78
C ASN A 149 33.02 10.97 -6.69
N GLN A 150 32.54 12.16 -7.08
CA GLN A 150 31.89 13.11 -6.16
C GLN A 150 30.51 12.61 -5.75
N PHE A 151 29.80 11.96 -6.68
CA PHE A 151 28.50 11.33 -6.40
C PHE A 151 28.68 10.06 -5.57
N ASP A 152 29.69 9.22 -5.87
CA ASP A 152 30.02 8.04 -5.07
C ASP A 152 30.34 8.42 -3.62
N SER A 153 31.14 9.46 -3.42
CA SER A 153 31.49 9.97 -2.09
C SER A 153 30.27 10.50 -1.32
N ALA A 154 29.35 11.18 -2.01
CA ALA A 154 28.14 11.73 -1.42
C ALA A 154 27.11 10.62 -1.11
N LYS A 155 27.07 9.56 -1.94
CA LYS A 155 26.19 8.41 -1.80
C LYS A 155 26.43 7.68 -0.46
N ILE A 156 27.64 7.50 -0.03
CA ILE A 156 27.97 6.92 1.29
C ILE A 156 27.25 7.67 2.42
N GLY A 157 27.23 9.00 2.34
CA GLY A 157 26.51 9.82 3.31
C GLY A 157 24.98 9.71 3.21
N TYR A 158 24.45 9.61 2.00
CA TYR A 158 23.04 9.38 1.71
C TYR A 158 22.60 8.03 2.29
N GLU A 159 23.26 6.95 1.97
CA GLU A 159 22.96 5.59 2.44
C GLU A 159 22.89 5.51 3.96
N LYS A 160 23.89 6.08 4.65
CA LYS A 160 23.90 6.15 6.11
C LYS A 160 22.67 6.89 6.67
N ARG A 161 22.33 8.03 6.07
CA ARG A 161 21.20 8.83 6.55
C ARG A 161 19.85 8.20 6.16
N LEU A 162 19.76 7.51 5.03
CA LEU A 162 18.56 6.78 4.64
C LEU A 162 18.25 5.68 5.67
N ARG A 163 19.23 4.87 6.06
CA ARG A 163 19.07 3.88 7.16
C ARG A 163 18.60 4.55 8.45
N GLN A 164 19.22 5.66 8.84
CA GLN A 164 18.78 6.39 10.04
C GLN A 164 17.34 6.95 9.95
N ILE A 165 16.89 7.33 8.77
CA ILE A 165 15.51 7.75 8.52
C ILE A 165 14.57 6.55 8.70
N LEU A 166 14.88 5.42 8.09
CA LEU A 166 14.07 4.20 8.17
C LEU A 166 14.05 3.63 9.59
N ASP A 167 15.20 3.62 10.28
CA ASP A 167 15.29 3.24 11.70
C ASP A 167 14.37 4.09 12.58
N LYS A 168 14.36 5.42 12.37
CA LYS A 168 13.46 6.32 13.10
C LYS A 168 11.99 6.05 12.78
N VAL A 169 11.65 5.82 11.52
CA VAL A 169 10.29 5.48 11.13
C VAL A 169 9.86 4.18 11.80
N ARG A 170 10.67 3.13 11.75
CA ARG A 170 10.39 1.84 12.41
C ARG A 170 10.34 1.94 13.94
N SER A 171 11.15 2.80 14.54
CA SER A 171 11.09 3.02 15.99
C SER A 171 9.80 3.68 16.48
N GLU A 172 9.14 4.47 15.64
CA GLU A 172 7.84 5.08 15.96
C GLU A 172 6.66 4.19 15.52
N ASN A 173 6.85 3.34 14.48
CA ASN A 173 5.82 2.44 13.96
C ASN A 173 6.48 1.20 13.33
N ASP A 174 6.36 0.07 14.01
CA ASP A 174 6.97 -1.22 13.60
C ASP A 174 6.13 -1.99 12.59
N SER A 175 4.85 -1.68 12.46
CA SER A 175 3.89 -2.41 11.62
C SER A 175 3.56 -1.74 10.29
N ALA A 176 3.66 -0.40 10.19
CA ALA A 176 3.31 0.31 8.96
C ALA A 176 4.11 -0.19 7.74
N GLN A 177 3.46 -0.28 6.60
CA GLN A 177 4.15 -0.50 5.33
C GLN A 177 4.95 0.75 4.95
N ILE A 178 6.20 0.57 4.49
CA ILE A 178 7.04 1.69 4.04
C ILE A 178 7.28 1.58 2.55
N TYR A 179 7.06 2.68 1.83
CA TYR A 179 7.27 2.78 0.40
C TYR A 179 8.31 3.87 0.11
N LEU A 180 9.53 3.48 -0.27
CA LEU A 180 10.57 4.40 -0.70
C LEU A 180 10.44 4.63 -2.20
N VAL A 181 10.09 5.84 -2.59
CA VAL A 181 9.99 6.24 -3.99
C VAL A 181 11.37 6.61 -4.50
N GLY A 182 11.78 5.98 -5.59
CA GLY A 182 13.05 6.23 -6.26
C GLY A 182 13.17 7.64 -6.84
N VAL A 183 14.35 7.95 -7.35
CA VAL A 183 14.64 9.20 -8.05
C VAL A 183 14.60 8.98 -9.57
N TYR A 184 14.30 10.02 -10.32
CA TYR A 184 14.33 10.02 -11.79
C TYR A 184 15.28 11.10 -12.31
N ASN A 185 15.70 10.97 -13.56
CA ASN A 185 16.51 11.98 -14.24
C ASN A 185 15.63 13.07 -14.86
N PRO A 186 15.55 14.27 -14.27
CA PRO A 186 14.76 15.37 -14.85
C PRO A 186 15.42 16.00 -16.08
N PHE A 187 16.66 15.65 -16.36
CA PHE A 187 17.47 16.25 -17.41
C PHE A 187 17.52 15.41 -18.70
N SER A 188 16.90 14.24 -18.75
CA SER A 188 16.92 13.31 -19.89
C SER A 188 16.54 14.00 -21.20
N LYS A 189 15.55 14.88 -21.17
CA LYS A 189 15.08 15.66 -22.33
C LYS A 189 16.13 16.63 -22.88
N TRP A 190 16.97 17.22 -22.02
CA TRP A 190 17.91 18.30 -22.39
C TRP A 190 19.34 17.81 -22.52
N PHE A 191 19.69 16.77 -21.80
CA PHE A 191 21.02 16.20 -21.72
C PHE A 191 21.00 14.67 -21.99
N GLY A 192 20.15 14.24 -22.94
CA GLY A 192 20.01 12.83 -23.29
C GLY A 192 21.28 12.16 -23.81
N ASP A 193 22.26 12.96 -24.25
CA ASP A 193 23.59 12.47 -24.62
C ASP A 193 24.52 12.23 -23.40
N PHE A 194 24.09 12.67 -22.19
CA PHE A 194 24.85 12.49 -20.95
C PHE A 194 24.31 11.33 -20.14
N TYR A 195 24.57 10.11 -20.62
CA TYR A 195 24.15 8.88 -19.93
C TYR A 195 24.76 8.71 -18.52
N GLU A 196 25.79 9.50 -18.17
CA GLU A 196 26.34 9.53 -16.82
C GLU A 196 25.33 9.97 -15.78
N LEU A 197 24.36 10.84 -16.14
CA LEU A 197 23.30 11.24 -15.21
C LEU A 197 22.34 10.08 -14.92
N ASP A 198 22.01 9.30 -15.94
CA ASP A 198 21.18 8.10 -15.77
C ASP A 198 21.93 7.05 -14.93
N MET A 199 23.23 6.88 -15.16
CA MET A 199 24.07 5.99 -14.33
C MET A 199 24.04 6.41 -12.85
N ILE A 200 24.17 7.70 -12.56
CA ILE A 200 24.11 8.23 -11.19
C ILE A 200 22.75 7.95 -10.56
N MET A 201 21.64 8.24 -11.27
CA MET A 201 20.29 8.01 -10.75
C MET A 201 20.04 6.51 -10.50
N ASN A 202 20.45 5.65 -11.44
CA ASN A 202 20.31 4.21 -11.31
C ASN A 202 21.12 3.66 -10.14
N ASP A 203 22.37 4.10 -9.95
CA ASP A 203 23.24 3.70 -8.86
C ASP A 203 22.69 4.13 -7.49
N TRP A 204 22.06 5.31 -7.40
CA TRP A 204 21.41 5.76 -6.18
C TRP A 204 20.08 5.04 -5.93
N ASN A 205 19.31 4.72 -6.98
CA ASN A 205 18.09 3.92 -6.87
C ASN A 205 18.43 2.50 -6.40
N GLU A 206 19.48 1.88 -6.96
CA GLU A 206 19.90 0.55 -6.51
C GLU A 206 20.32 0.55 -5.03
N SER A 207 21.10 1.57 -4.59
CA SER A 207 21.43 1.71 -3.17
C SER A 207 20.17 1.91 -2.31
N GLY A 208 19.18 2.69 -2.76
CA GLY A 208 17.92 2.87 -2.07
C GLY A 208 17.14 1.57 -1.95
N LYS A 209 17.12 0.77 -3.02
CA LYS A 209 16.47 -0.53 -3.09
C LYS A 209 17.14 -1.55 -2.16
N GLU A 210 18.46 -1.68 -2.23
CA GLU A 210 19.22 -2.56 -1.32
C GLU A 210 18.98 -2.21 0.15
N ILE A 211 18.91 -0.91 0.49
CA ILE A 211 18.69 -0.45 1.86
C ILE A 211 17.27 -0.74 2.32
N ILE A 212 16.25 -0.49 1.50
CA ILE A 212 14.86 -0.70 1.93
C ILE A 212 14.56 -2.19 2.14
N GLU A 213 15.23 -3.08 1.41
CA GLU A 213 15.12 -4.53 1.55
C GLU A 213 15.69 -5.05 2.91
N GLU A 214 16.44 -4.23 3.65
CA GLU A 214 16.88 -4.54 5.02
C GLU A 214 15.72 -4.44 6.05
N TYR A 215 14.53 -3.92 5.66
CA TYR A 215 13.40 -3.64 6.54
C TYR A 215 12.18 -4.47 6.17
N ASP A 216 11.54 -5.07 7.17
CA ASP A 216 10.30 -5.82 6.98
C ASP A 216 9.16 -4.90 6.51
N SER A 217 8.27 -5.41 5.66
CA SER A 217 7.13 -4.67 5.09
C SER A 217 7.54 -3.31 4.47
N ALA A 218 8.68 -3.28 3.81
CA ALA A 218 9.22 -2.09 3.18
C ALA A 218 9.59 -2.37 1.72
N TYR A 219 9.22 -1.44 0.82
CA TYR A 219 9.23 -1.67 -0.63
C TYR A 219 9.85 -0.47 -1.35
N PHE A 220 10.60 -0.75 -2.41
CA PHE A 220 11.10 0.28 -3.32
C PHE A 220 10.10 0.50 -4.45
N ILE A 221 9.78 1.75 -4.74
CA ILE A 221 8.89 2.13 -5.85
C ILE A 221 9.74 2.77 -6.95
N GLU A 222 9.96 2.02 -8.02
CA GLU A 222 10.70 2.50 -9.18
C GLU A 222 9.86 3.48 -10.01
N ILE A 223 10.40 4.66 -10.27
CA ILE A 223 9.72 5.70 -11.07
C ILE A 223 10.59 6.29 -12.19
N ALA A 224 11.86 5.88 -12.31
CA ALA A 224 12.78 6.44 -13.30
C ALA A 224 12.27 6.20 -14.72
N ASP A 225 11.76 5.00 -15.00
CA ASP A 225 11.21 4.59 -16.29
C ASP A 225 10.01 5.46 -16.74
N ILE A 226 9.24 6.03 -15.80
CA ILE A 226 8.13 6.93 -16.13
C ILE A 226 8.63 8.18 -16.89
N PHE A 227 9.82 8.64 -16.52
CA PHE A 227 10.41 9.87 -17.07
C PHE A 227 11.47 9.59 -18.15
N GLU A 228 11.74 8.31 -18.44
CA GLU A 228 12.65 7.89 -19.49
C GLU A 228 11.93 7.87 -20.84
N ASN A 229 12.23 8.85 -21.71
CA ASN A 229 11.63 8.98 -23.04
C ASN A 229 10.09 8.93 -23.09
N PRO A 230 9.40 9.71 -22.26
CA PRO A 230 7.94 9.69 -22.22
C PRO A 230 7.35 10.18 -23.55
N GLU A 231 6.21 9.58 -23.95
CA GLU A 231 5.46 10.00 -25.15
C GLU A 231 4.87 11.42 -25.00
N GLU A 232 4.60 11.83 -23.75
CA GLU A 232 4.03 13.13 -23.39
C GLU A 232 4.96 13.90 -22.43
N ASP A 233 4.77 15.21 -22.32
CA ASP A 233 5.57 16.04 -21.40
C ASP A 233 5.08 15.84 -19.96
N LEU A 234 5.92 15.24 -19.11
CA LEU A 234 5.60 14.90 -17.73
C LEU A 234 6.18 15.90 -16.71
N LEU A 235 6.97 16.86 -17.16
CA LEU A 235 7.61 17.85 -16.30
C LEU A 235 6.85 19.15 -16.28
N TYR A 236 6.94 19.87 -15.17
CA TYR A 236 6.36 21.18 -14.98
C TYR A 236 7.07 22.22 -15.86
N ALA A 237 6.29 22.95 -16.65
CA ALA A 237 6.82 23.82 -17.71
C ALA A 237 7.63 25.02 -17.21
N GLU A 238 7.49 25.42 -15.93
CA GLU A 238 8.22 26.55 -15.37
C GLU A 238 9.64 26.21 -14.89
N ASP A 239 9.88 24.94 -14.50
CA ASP A 239 11.20 24.56 -14.00
C ASP A 239 11.81 23.33 -14.70
N TYR A 240 11.02 22.59 -15.48
CA TYR A 240 11.44 21.40 -16.21
C TYR A 240 12.19 20.38 -15.35
N PHE A 241 11.84 20.36 -14.07
CA PHE A 241 12.49 19.54 -13.07
C PHE A 241 11.50 18.71 -12.25
N HIS A 242 10.41 19.33 -11.79
CA HIS A 242 9.38 18.64 -11.04
C HIS A 242 8.33 18.06 -11.97
N PRO A 243 7.63 17.00 -11.55
CA PRO A 243 6.50 16.47 -12.33
C PRO A 243 5.39 17.51 -12.47
N ASN A 244 4.70 17.50 -13.60
CA ASN A 244 3.41 18.17 -13.77
C ASN A 244 2.28 17.26 -13.25
N ASP A 245 1.01 17.67 -13.40
CA ASP A 245 -0.17 16.90 -12.98
C ASP A 245 -0.15 15.47 -13.52
N ARG A 246 0.22 15.31 -14.80
CA ARG A 246 0.27 14.00 -15.43
C ARG A 246 1.41 13.13 -14.90
N GLY A 247 2.59 13.71 -14.67
CA GLY A 247 3.71 13.04 -14.03
C GLY A 247 3.33 12.54 -12.63
N TYR A 248 2.66 13.38 -11.84
CA TYR A 248 2.16 12.99 -10.51
C TYR A 248 1.09 11.91 -10.57
N GLU A 249 0.19 11.93 -11.53
CA GLU A 249 -0.81 10.87 -11.72
C GLU A 249 -0.14 9.52 -12.03
N LEU A 250 0.91 9.51 -12.85
CA LEU A 250 1.67 8.30 -13.17
C LEU A 250 2.44 7.77 -11.97
N ILE A 251 3.09 8.66 -11.18
CA ILE A 251 3.74 8.30 -9.91
C ILE A 251 2.72 7.67 -8.96
N ALA A 252 1.55 8.30 -8.78
CA ALA A 252 0.49 7.77 -7.93
C ALA A 252 0.00 6.39 -8.40
N THR A 253 -0.08 6.19 -9.71
CA THR A 253 -0.47 4.92 -10.31
C THR A 253 0.56 3.83 -10.02
N ARG A 254 1.85 4.15 -10.12
CA ARG A 254 2.93 3.23 -9.79
C ARG A 254 2.91 2.87 -8.30
N ILE A 255 2.81 3.85 -7.41
CA ILE A 255 2.71 3.61 -5.96
C ILE A 255 1.53 2.69 -5.67
N TYR A 256 0.33 3.01 -6.19
CA TYR A 256 -0.87 2.21 -5.99
C TYR A 256 -0.72 0.76 -6.47
N ASN A 257 -0.12 0.54 -7.65
CA ASN A 257 0.06 -0.80 -8.22
C ASN A 257 1.04 -1.66 -7.41
N ASP A 258 2.02 -1.02 -6.77
CA ASP A 258 3.07 -1.68 -6.00
C ASP A 258 2.71 -1.79 -4.49
N MET A 259 1.60 -1.14 -4.04
CA MET A 259 1.10 -1.26 -2.67
C MET A 259 0.44 -2.62 -2.42
N ASP A 260 0.75 -3.24 -1.31
CA ASP A 260 0.00 -4.40 -0.82
C ASP A 260 -1.26 -3.94 -0.06
N ILE A 261 -2.31 -3.66 -0.83
CA ILE A 261 -3.60 -3.20 -0.30
C ILE A 261 -4.26 -4.27 0.58
N THR A 262 -3.91 -5.54 0.40
CA THR A 262 -4.55 -6.64 1.12
C THR A 262 -4.17 -6.71 2.59
N THR A 263 -3.05 -6.11 2.97
CA THR A 263 -2.52 -6.09 4.34
C THR A 263 -2.58 -4.71 4.99
N ILE A 264 -2.93 -3.65 4.26
CA ILE A 264 -3.09 -2.30 4.82
C ILE A 264 -4.22 -2.31 5.87
N GLY A 265 -3.98 -1.79 7.07
CA GLY A 265 -4.97 -1.62 8.13
C GLY A 265 -5.36 -2.87 8.92
N LYS A 266 -4.78 -4.05 8.65
CA LYS A 266 -5.20 -5.32 9.28
C LYS A 266 -4.62 -5.61 10.68
N ASP A 267 -3.61 -4.90 11.11
CA ASP A 267 -2.93 -5.18 12.39
C ASP A 267 -3.78 -4.85 13.63
N THR A 268 -4.85 -4.06 13.48
CA THR A 268 -5.75 -3.71 14.59
C THR A 268 -6.66 -4.87 15.03
N LEU A 269 -6.94 -5.83 14.17
CA LEU A 269 -7.82 -6.97 14.49
C LEU A 269 -7.09 -8.10 15.23
N GLU A 270 -5.81 -8.35 14.94
CA GLU A 270 -5.05 -9.37 15.66
C GLU A 270 -4.64 -8.92 17.07
N ALA A 271 -4.39 -7.63 17.29
CA ALA A 271 -4.13 -7.09 18.62
C ALA A 271 -5.37 -7.13 19.53
N SER A 272 -6.58 -6.90 18.98
CA SER A 272 -7.84 -6.99 19.73
C SER A 272 -8.21 -8.44 20.09
N ALA A 273 -7.86 -9.41 19.25
CA ALA A 273 -8.14 -10.83 19.49
C ALA A 273 -7.23 -11.44 20.57
N LYS A 274 -6.04 -10.89 20.81
CA LYS A 274 -5.11 -11.34 21.86
C LYS A 274 -5.36 -10.71 23.23
N GLY A 275 -6.14 -9.64 23.31
CA GLY A 275 -6.43 -8.92 24.56
C GLY A 275 -7.54 -9.51 25.40
N ASP A 276 -8.39 -10.41 24.88
CA ASP A 276 -9.53 -10.97 25.60
C ASP A 276 -9.26 -12.34 26.24
N ASP A 277 -8.12 -13.00 25.94
CA ASP A 277 -7.79 -14.32 26.52
C ASP A 277 -7.02 -14.27 27.84
N ASP A 278 -6.60 -13.09 28.32
CA ASP A 278 -5.84 -12.96 29.59
C ASP A 278 -6.69 -12.53 30.80
N GLN A 279 -8.03 -12.62 30.72
CA GLN A 279 -8.93 -12.37 31.86
C GLN A 279 -9.92 -13.53 32.10
N GLU A 280 -9.41 -14.72 32.38
CA GLU A 280 -10.14 -15.77 33.12
C GLU A 280 -9.25 -16.40 34.19
#